data_7609340ea7a6140f383dabc4f866e2d7
#
_entry.id   7609340ea7a6140f383dabc4f866e2d7
#
_cell.length_a   1.000
_cell.length_b   1.000
_cell.length_c   1.000
_cell.angle_alpha   90.00
_cell.angle_beta   90.00
_cell.angle_gamma   90.00
#
_symmetry.space_group_name_H-M   'P 1'
#
loop_
_entity.id
_entity.type
_entity.pdbx_description
1 polymer ?
#
loop_
_entity_poly.entity_id
_entity_poly.type
_entity_poly.pdbx_seq_one_letter_code
_entity_poly.pdbx_strand_id
1 'polypeptide(L)'
;MKIEIVHPKPSTNKRAEAILPALEGYPPSDRPMFLAGYSELCRIDLAGKRALEICGGSGKLAELLAEKFPLAEIVSIDRNAAALPESEDRTKRLPGLTYAAGNVFDLSEHAGESFDLVWGQAALHHLAHDLETLSRGILRTLKPGGRLVFIYEPLGHNLLVAAIRGANVARHELLDESNLFFSQFESICAAGFSKCEVQVFNLLGYPAKAFSNKFTIISDAIQSLDSRLFRKFPKLLRYGANCNVIFTK
;
A
#
# COMPACT_ATOMS: atom_id res chain seq x y z
N MET A 1 -21.80 -2.91 3.47
CA MET A 1 -20.82 -3.65 4.30
C MET A 1 -20.02 -2.63 5.10
N LYS A 2 -19.62 -2.93 6.33
CA LYS A 2 -18.92 -1.98 7.20
C LYS A 2 -17.42 -2.23 7.11
N ILE A 3 -16.64 -1.17 6.90
CA ILE A 3 -15.18 -1.27 6.98
C ILE A 3 -14.74 -1.40 8.45
N GLU A 4 -13.70 -2.16 8.70
CA GLU A 4 -13.04 -2.27 10.00
C GLU A 4 -11.85 -1.32 10.05
N ILE A 5 -11.85 -0.35 10.96
CA ILE A 5 -10.78 0.64 11.13
C ILE A 5 -10.00 0.26 12.39
N VAL A 6 -8.70 0.02 12.23
CA VAL A 6 -7.83 -0.47 13.30
C VAL A 6 -6.50 0.29 13.35
N HIS A 7 -5.84 0.23 14.50
CA HIS A 7 -4.40 0.48 14.61
C HIS A 7 -3.74 -0.87 14.90
N PRO A 8 -2.93 -1.42 13.98
CA PRO A 8 -2.39 -2.75 14.14
C PRO A 8 -1.36 -2.79 15.28
N LYS A 9 -1.20 -3.97 15.88
CA LYS A 9 -0.08 -4.22 16.78
C LYS A 9 1.23 -4.19 15.98
N PRO A 10 2.37 -3.83 16.62
CA PRO A 10 3.67 -3.95 15.97
C PRO A 10 3.86 -5.35 15.41
N SER A 11 4.29 -5.42 14.15
CA SER A 11 4.55 -6.70 13.51
C SER A 11 5.88 -7.27 13.97
N THR A 12 5.91 -8.57 14.21
CA THR A 12 7.11 -9.38 14.46
C THR A 12 7.39 -10.34 13.31
N ASN A 13 6.84 -10.06 12.13
CA ASN A 13 6.99 -10.91 10.97
C ASN A 13 8.39 -10.75 10.36
N LYS A 14 9.27 -11.72 10.58
CA LYS A 14 10.65 -11.72 10.05
C LYS A 14 10.72 -11.68 8.51
N ARG A 15 9.71 -12.23 7.82
CA ARG A 15 9.63 -12.14 6.36
C ARG A 15 9.39 -10.70 5.91
N ALA A 16 8.51 -9.98 6.61
CA ALA A 16 8.25 -8.57 6.34
C ALA A 16 9.47 -7.68 6.66
N GLU A 17 10.21 -8.00 7.72
CA GLU A 17 11.46 -7.30 8.06
C GLU A 17 12.52 -7.45 6.94
N ALA A 18 12.59 -8.59 6.28
CA ALA A 18 13.54 -8.84 5.20
C ALA A 18 13.24 -8.02 3.93
N ILE A 19 12.03 -7.45 3.79
CA ILE A 19 11.64 -6.60 2.66
C ILE A 19 11.76 -5.10 2.99
N LEU A 20 12.12 -4.74 4.23
CA LEU A 20 12.33 -3.33 4.62
C LEU A 20 13.36 -2.57 3.77
N PRO A 21 14.36 -3.18 3.11
CA PRO A 21 15.20 -2.47 2.15
C PRO A 21 14.45 -1.79 0.99
N ALA A 22 13.19 -2.20 0.71
CA ALA A 22 12.30 -1.47 -0.21
C ALA A 22 11.97 -0.03 0.26
N LEU A 23 12.26 0.29 1.53
CA LEU A 23 11.99 1.60 2.13
C LEU A 23 13.14 2.60 1.96
N GLU A 24 14.11 2.32 1.13
CA GLU A 24 15.16 3.28 0.85
C GLU A 24 14.55 4.60 0.33
N GLY A 25 14.86 5.71 1.00
CA GLY A 25 14.30 7.02 0.70
C GLY A 25 13.05 7.42 1.52
N TYR A 26 12.42 6.49 2.24
CA TYR A 26 11.30 6.83 3.12
C TYR A 26 11.76 7.20 4.54
N PRO A 27 11.05 8.12 5.22
CA PRO A 27 11.38 8.48 6.60
C PRO A 27 11.30 7.29 7.56
N PRO A 28 12.25 7.14 8.50
CA PRO A 28 12.21 6.07 9.50
C PRO A 28 10.90 6.01 10.30
N SER A 29 10.26 7.17 10.49
CA SER A 29 8.95 7.29 11.17
C SER A 29 7.82 6.52 10.48
N ASP A 30 7.94 6.17 9.21
CA ASP A 30 6.92 5.42 8.48
C ASP A 30 7.14 3.91 8.53
N ARG A 31 8.30 3.48 9.03
CA ARG A 31 8.68 2.05 9.13
C ARG A 31 7.59 1.16 9.76
N PRO A 32 6.93 1.53 10.88
CA PRO A 32 5.88 0.66 11.44
C PRO A 32 4.70 0.44 10.51
N MET A 33 4.32 1.44 9.74
CA MET A 33 3.22 1.34 8.77
C MET A 33 3.62 0.42 7.60
N PHE A 34 4.80 0.61 7.05
CA PHE A 34 5.31 -0.27 5.99
C PHE A 34 5.47 -1.70 6.49
N LEU A 35 6.03 -1.89 7.69
CA LEU A 35 6.19 -3.22 8.28
C LEU A 35 4.83 -3.92 8.48
N ALA A 36 3.79 -3.19 8.88
CA ALA A 36 2.43 -3.71 8.95
C ALA A 36 1.91 -4.11 7.57
N GLY A 37 2.04 -3.25 6.56
CA GLY A 37 1.64 -3.53 5.18
C GLY A 37 2.40 -4.72 4.59
N TYR A 38 3.71 -4.76 4.74
CA TYR A 38 4.53 -5.89 4.27
C TYR A 38 4.21 -7.20 4.99
N SER A 39 3.81 -7.12 6.27
CA SER A 39 3.31 -8.28 6.99
C SER A 39 2.05 -8.85 6.37
N GLU A 40 1.18 -7.98 5.82
CA GLU A 40 0.00 -8.42 5.11
C GLU A 40 0.33 -9.07 3.75
N LEU A 41 1.35 -8.59 3.03
CA LEU A 41 1.85 -9.26 1.82
C LEU A 41 2.43 -10.65 2.15
N CYS A 42 3.21 -10.75 3.22
CA CYS A 42 3.85 -11.99 3.65
C CYS A 42 2.93 -12.93 4.47
N ARG A 43 1.67 -12.56 4.70
CA ARG A 43 0.71 -13.37 5.44
C ARG A 43 0.26 -14.61 4.67
N ILE A 44 0.26 -14.50 3.34
CA ILE A 44 0.03 -15.62 2.43
C ILE A 44 1.41 -16.22 2.10
N ASP A 45 1.54 -17.54 2.20
CA ASP A 45 2.68 -18.20 1.59
C ASP A 45 2.51 -18.17 0.07
N LEU A 46 3.37 -17.44 -0.62
CA LEU A 46 3.28 -17.23 -2.06
C LEU A 46 3.93 -18.38 -2.86
N ALA A 47 4.48 -19.40 -2.23
CA ALA A 47 5.06 -20.54 -2.95
C ALA A 47 4.00 -21.20 -3.85
N GLY A 48 4.26 -21.26 -5.16
CA GLY A 48 3.36 -21.78 -6.18
C GLY A 48 2.09 -20.94 -6.40
N LYS A 49 2.07 -19.70 -5.95
CA LYS A 49 0.97 -18.76 -6.12
C LYS A 49 1.33 -17.63 -7.07
N ARG A 50 0.29 -16.94 -7.54
CA ARG A 50 0.43 -15.79 -8.43
C ARG A 50 0.09 -14.50 -7.70
N ALA A 51 0.90 -13.46 -7.93
CA ALA A 51 0.72 -12.15 -7.33
C ALA A 51 0.93 -11.05 -8.38
N LEU A 52 0.17 -9.95 -8.25
CA LEU A 52 0.20 -8.81 -9.16
C LEU A 52 0.53 -7.53 -8.37
N GLU A 53 1.60 -6.86 -8.74
CA GLU A 53 1.89 -5.50 -8.32
C GLU A 53 1.30 -4.53 -9.33
N ILE A 54 0.52 -3.57 -8.85
CA ILE A 54 0.00 -2.47 -9.67
C ILE A 54 0.70 -1.16 -9.29
N CYS A 55 0.96 -0.32 -10.28
CA CYS A 55 1.76 0.91 -10.13
C CYS A 55 3.13 0.60 -9.50
N GLY A 56 3.81 -0.42 -10.02
CA GLY A 56 5.04 -0.97 -9.43
C GLY A 56 6.25 -0.04 -9.49
N GLY A 57 6.20 1.01 -10.31
CA GLY A 57 7.31 1.96 -10.48
C GLY A 57 8.61 1.22 -10.83
N SER A 58 9.63 1.37 -9.97
CA SER A 58 10.91 0.69 -10.17
C SER A 58 10.90 -0.83 -9.91
N GLY A 59 9.77 -1.41 -9.50
CA GLY A 59 9.63 -2.84 -9.22
C GLY A 59 10.41 -3.35 -8.00
N LYS A 60 10.95 -2.45 -7.16
CA LYS A 60 11.81 -2.82 -6.03
C LYS A 60 11.12 -3.74 -5.03
N LEU A 61 9.84 -3.50 -4.74
CA LEU A 61 9.08 -4.33 -3.81
C LEU A 61 8.78 -5.71 -4.40
N ALA A 62 8.44 -5.78 -5.70
CA ALA A 62 8.25 -7.05 -6.40
C ALA A 62 9.52 -7.89 -6.40
N GLU A 63 10.71 -7.29 -6.63
CA GLU A 63 11.99 -7.99 -6.55
C GLU A 63 12.23 -8.62 -5.19
N LEU A 64 12.08 -7.83 -4.11
CA LEU A 64 12.30 -8.33 -2.76
C LEU A 64 11.30 -9.41 -2.36
N LEU A 65 10.07 -9.33 -2.87
CA LEU A 65 9.08 -10.40 -2.69
C LEU A 65 9.46 -11.66 -3.49
N ALA A 66 9.90 -11.51 -4.75
CA ALA A 66 10.37 -12.64 -5.56
C ALA A 66 11.60 -13.33 -4.94
N GLU A 67 12.55 -12.57 -4.41
CA GLU A 67 13.70 -13.12 -3.67
C GLU A 67 13.25 -13.89 -2.42
N LYS A 68 12.22 -13.42 -1.75
CA LYS A 68 11.68 -14.06 -0.54
C LYS A 68 10.81 -15.28 -0.82
N PHE A 69 10.15 -15.29 -1.96
CA PHE A 69 9.25 -16.36 -2.41
C PHE A 69 9.65 -16.82 -3.82
N PRO A 70 10.77 -17.53 -3.98
CA PRO A 70 11.34 -17.86 -5.30
C PRO A 70 10.45 -18.76 -6.17
N LEU A 71 9.45 -19.41 -5.60
CA LEU A 71 8.46 -20.22 -6.32
C LEU A 71 7.16 -19.45 -6.62
N ALA A 72 7.08 -18.16 -6.30
CA ALA A 72 5.95 -17.32 -6.65
C ALA A 72 6.06 -16.85 -8.11
N GLU A 73 4.92 -16.70 -8.77
CA GLU A 73 4.80 -15.98 -10.03
C GLU A 73 4.35 -14.55 -9.72
N ILE A 74 5.22 -13.58 -9.93
CA ILE A 74 4.94 -12.17 -9.67
C ILE A 74 4.93 -11.41 -10.98
N VAL A 75 3.87 -10.67 -11.23
CA VAL A 75 3.77 -9.69 -12.32
C VAL A 75 3.77 -8.30 -11.70
N SER A 76 4.66 -7.42 -12.14
CA SER A 76 4.67 -6.01 -11.74
C SER A 76 4.32 -5.15 -12.95
N ILE A 77 3.24 -4.39 -12.84
CA ILE A 77 2.79 -3.51 -13.93
C ILE A 77 2.89 -2.04 -13.53
N ASP A 78 3.30 -1.22 -14.49
CA ASP A 78 3.25 0.23 -14.38
C ASP A 78 2.85 0.85 -15.73
N ARG A 79 2.12 1.95 -15.69
CA ARG A 79 1.75 2.69 -16.92
C ARG A 79 2.97 3.31 -17.58
N ASN A 80 3.93 3.74 -16.77
CA ASN A 80 5.18 4.31 -17.26
C ASN A 80 6.21 3.21 -17.51
N ALA A 81 6.30 2.74 -18.74
CA ALA A 81 7.28 1.72 -19.12
C ALA A 81 8.73 2.12 -18.79
N ALA A 82 9.05 3.43 -18.78
CA ALA A 82 10.39 3.92 -18.42
C ALA A 82 10.71 3.81 -16.92
N ALA A 83 9.71 3.62 -16.06
CA ALA A 83 9.92 3.35 -14.64
C ALA A 83 10.29 1.89 -14.37
N LEU A 84 9.95 0.99 -15.30
CA LEU A 84 10.23 -0.44 -15.16
C LEU A 84 11.73 -0.72 -15.31
N PRO A 85 12.25 -1.70 -14.60
CA PRO A 85 13.66 -2.06 -14.68
C PRO A 85 14.02 -2.55 -16.10
N GLU A 86 15.04 -1.95 -16.72
CA GLU A 86 15.53 -2.32 -18.06
C GLU A 86 16.32 -3.64 -18.11
N SER A 87 16.57 -4.30 -16.99
CA SER A 87 17.61 -5.32 -17.00
C SER A 87 17.08 -6.74 -17.27
N GLU A 88 17.50 -7.30 -18.40
CA GLU A 88 17.48 -8.75 -18.63
C GLU A 88 18.15 -9.55 -17.49
N ASP A 89 19.11 -8.97 -16.79
CA ASP A 89 19.81 -9.60 -15.68
C ASP A 89 18.92 -9.82 -14.46
N ARG A 90 17.94 -8.93 -14.23
CA ARG A 90 16.97 -9.09 -13.13
C ARG A 90 16.02 -10.24 -13.39
N THR A 91 15.44 -10.32 -14.59
CA THR A 91 14.54 -11.42 -14.98
C THR A 91 15.26 -12.77 -15.05
N LYS A 92 16.53 -12.80 -15.46
CA LYS A 92 17.35 -14.01 -15.40
C LYS A 92 17.59 -14.49 -13.97
N ARG A 93 17.79 -13.56 -13.03
CA ARG A 93 18.01 -13.88 -11.61
C ARG A 93 16.74 -14.29 -10.89
N LEU A 94 15.59 -13.75 -11.28
CA LEU A 94 14.28 -13.97 -10.67
C LEU A 94 13.28 -14.45 -11.72
N PRO A 95 13.35 -15.70 -12.15
CA PRO A 95 12.55 -16.22 -13.28
C PRO A 95 11.03 -16.19 -13.04
N GLY A 96 10.60 -16.12 -11.79
CA GLY A 96 9.18 -15.96 -11.44
C GLY A 96 8.68 -14.51 -11.46
N LEU A 97 9.56 -13.52 -11.75
CA LEU A 97 9.20 -12.11 -11.78
C LEU A 97 9.17 -11.58 -13.22
N THR A 98 8.03 -10.99 -13.58
CA THR A 98 7.81 -10.34 -14.87
C THR A 98 7.45 -8.88 -14.68
N TYR A 99 8.04 -7.99 -15.47
CA TYR A 99 7.66 -6.59 -15.57
C TYR A 99 6.93 -6.34 -16.88
N ALA A 100 5.84 -5.59 -16.82
CA ALA A 100 5.06 -5.24 -18.00
C ALA A 100 4.56 -3.79 -17.92
N ALA A 101 4.55 -3.09 -19.06
CA ALA A 101 3.79 -1.88 -19.18
C ALA A 101 2.30 -2.24 -19.19
N GLY A 102 1.49 -1.58 -18.34
CA GLY A 102 0.08 -1.93 -18.23
C GLY A 102 -0.76 -0.81 -17.63
N ASN A 103 -2.02 -0.80 -18.00
CA ASN A 103 -3.01 0.11 -17.43
C ASN A 103 -3.83 -0.62 -16.36
N VAL A 104 -3.75 -0.18 -15.13
CA VAL A 104 -4.48 -0.78 -14.00
C VAL A 104 -6.01 -0.71 -14.14
N PHE A 105 -6.51 0.20 -14.97
CA PHE A 105 -7.95 0.29 -15.30
C PHE A 105 -8.37 -0.69 -16.41
N ASP A 106 -7.41 -1.31 -17.10
CA ASP A 106 -7.65 -2.38 -18.07
C ASP A 106 -6.80 -3.61 -17.74
N LEU A 107 -7.32 -4.45 -16.85
CA LEU A 107 -6.71 -5.71 -16.44
C LEU A 107 -7.28 -6.90 -17.22
N SER A 108 -7.80 -6.69 -18.43
CA SER A 108 -8.45 -7.74 -19.23
C SER A 108 -7.52 -8.91 -19.55
N GLU A 109 -6.23 -8.63 -19.81
CA GLU A 109 -5.19 -9.65 -20.05
C GLU A 109 -4.90 -10.52 -18.81
N HIS A 110 -5.25 -10.00 -17.62
CA HIS A 110 -5.05 -10.68 -16.35
C HIS A 110 -6.35 -11.22 -15.76
N ALA A 111 -7.47 -11.09 -16.47
CA ALA A 111 -8.76 -11.59 -16.04
C ALA A 111 -8.78 -13.13 -15.92
N GLY A 112 -9.72 -13.68 -15.15
CA GLY A 112 -9.88 -15.13 -15.01
C GLY A 112 -9.48 -15.67 -13.65
N GLU A 113 -9.57 -14.84 -12.59
CA GLU A 113 -9.37 -15.26 -11.19
C GLU A 113 -8.05 -15.99 -10.97
N SER A 114 -6.95 -15.40 -11.45
CA SER A 114 -5.64 -16.05 -11.48
C SER A 114 -4.69 -15.65 -10.37
N PHE A 115 -4.95 -14.53 -9.66
CA PHE A 115 -4.05 -14.02 -8.61
C PHE A 115 -4.57 -14.30 -7.20
N ASP A 116 -3.65 -14.72 -6.34
CA ASP A 116 -3.90 -14.91 -4.91
C ASP A 116 -3.72 -13.59 -4.14
N LEU A 117 -2.89 -12.69 -4.67
CA LEU A 117 -2.58 -11.39 -4.10
C LEU A 117 -2.46 -10.33 -5.20
N VAL A 118 -3.09 -9.16 -4.98
CA VAL A 118 -2.83 -7.93 -5.73
C VAL A 118 -2.39 -6.88 -4.72
N TRP A 119 -1.36 -6.09 -5.05
CA TRP A 119 -0.95 -5.00 -4.17
C TRP A 119 -0.48 -3.77 -4.95
N GLY A 120 -0.52 -2.62 -4.26
CA GLY A 120 0.09 -1.38 -4.69
C GLY A 120 0.66 -0.62 -3.49
N GLN A 121 1.81 0.03 -3.68
CA GLN A 121 2.41 0.88 -2.66
C GLN A 121 2.37 2.33 -3.11
N ALA A 122 1.78 3.21 -2.29
CA ALA A 122 1.57 4.62 -2.64
C ALA A 122 0.86 4.77 -4.00
N ALA A 123 -0.18 3.99 -4.24
CA ALA A 123 -0.79 3.80 -5.55
C ALA A 123 -2.26 4.24 -5.61
N LEU A 124 -3.07 3.87 -4.61
CA LEU A 124 -4.53 4.05 -4.68
C LEU A 124 -4.94 5.52 -4.81
N HIS A 125 -4.21 6.44 -4.17
CA HIS A 125 -4.52 7.87 -4.24
C HIS A 125 -4.34 8.47 -5.64
N HIS A 126 -3.49 7.90 -6.50
CA HIS A 126 -3.40 8.24 -7.92
C HIS A 126 -4.54 7.65 -8.75
N LEU A 127 -5.19 6.61 -8.25
CA LEU A 127 -6.25 5.87 -8.93
C LEU A 127 -7.66 6.27 -8.46
N ALA A 128 -7.75 7.24 -7.56
CA ALA A 128 -8.99 7.63 -6.89
C ALA A 128 -10.06 8.25 -7.81
N HIS A 129 -9.70 8.58 -9.04
CA HIS A 129 -10.59 9.19 -10.03
C HIS A 129 -11.58 8.19 -10.68
N ASP A 130 -11.27 6.88 -10.68
CA ASP A 130 -12.19 5.83 -11.17
C ASP A 130 -12.08 4.54 -10.36
N LEU A 131 -12.56 4.58 -9.12
CA LEU A 131 -12.53 3.44 -8.22
C LEU A 131 -13.45 2.30 -8.64
N GLU A 132 -14.50 2.59 -9.42
CA GLU A 132 -15.43 1.58 -9.88
C GLU A 132 -14.79 0.67 -10.91
N THR A 133 -14.16 1.23 -11.94
CA THR A 133 -13.43 0.46 -12.96
C THR A 133 -12.26 -0.30 -12.33
N LEU A 134 -11.47 0.36 -11.46
CA LEU A 134 -10.38 -0.26 -10.71
C LEU A 134 -10.87 -1.50 -9.93
N SER A 135 -11.90 -1.33 -9.11
CA SER A 135 -12.42 -2.41 -8.25
C SER A 135 -12.93 -3.60 -9.05
N ARG A 136 -13.67 -3.34 -10.12
CA ARG A 136 -14.19 -4.39 -11.02
C ARG A 136 -13.06 -5.13 -11.74
N GLY A 137 -12.05 -4.40 -12.21
CA GLY A 137 -10.86 -4.98 -12.84
C GLY A 137 -10.15 -5.93 -11.88
N ILE A 138 -9.80 -5.45 -10.69
CA ILE A 138 -9.10 -6.24 -9.66
C ILE A 138 -9.93 -7.46 -9.21
N LEU A 139 -11.25 -7.30 -9.01
CA LEU A 139 -12.11 -8.42 -8.63
C LEU A 139 -12.13 -9.54 -9.69
N ARG A 140 -12.00 -9.22 -10.97
CA ARG A 140 -11.92 -10.24 -12.04
C ARG A 140 -10.57 -10.95 -12.07
N THR A 141 -9.51 -10.33 -11.56
CA THR A 141 -8.17 -10.94 -11.53
C THR A 141 -7.94 -11.78 -10.28
N LEU A 142 -8.54 -11.41 -9.15
CA LEU A 142 -8.39 -12.12 -7.88
C LEU A 142 -9.17 -13.43 -7.86
N LYS A 143 -8.55 -14.47 -7.33
CA LYS A 143 -9.22 -15.72 -6.93
C LYS A 143 -10.23 -15.49 -5.80
N PRO A 144 -11.24 -16.35 -5.63
CA PRO A 144 -12.02 -16.39 -4.40
C PRO A 144 -11.12 -16.50 -3.17
N GLY A 145 -11.32 -15.62 -2.17
CA GLY A 145 -10.45 -15.51 -0.99
C GLY A 145 -9.12 -14.81 -1.25
N GLY A 146 -8.85 -14.36 -2.47
CA GLY A 146 -7.68 -13.55 -2.81
C GLY A 146 -7.72 -12.19 -2.14
N ARG A 147 -6.56 -11.55 -2.02
CA ARG A 147 -6.39 -10.31 -1.25
C ARG A 147 -5.89 -9.16 -2.14
N LEU A 148 -6.44 -7.97 -1.89
CA LEU A 148 -5.94 -6.70 -2.41
C LEU A 148 -5.37 -5.90 -1.24
N VAL A 149 -4.12 -5.44 -1.36
CA VAL A 149 -3.43 -4.70 -0.32
C VAL A 149 -2.87 -3.40 -0.88
N PHE A 150 -3.32 -2.27 -0.36
CA PHE A 150 -2.70 -0.98 -0.60
C PHE A 150 -1.89 -0.55 0.62
N ILE A 151 -0.67 -0.08 0.38
CA ILE A 151 0.29 0.29 1.42
C ILE A 151 0.65 1.76 1.26
N TYR A 152 0.70 2.51 2.37
CA TYR A 152 1.12 3.91 2.41
C TYR A 152 0.18 4.85 1.67
N GLU A 153 -1.10 4.80 2.02
CA GLU A 153 -2.10 5.67 1.39
C GLU A 153 -2.44 6.89 2.27
N PRO A 154 -2.58 8.08 1.69
CA PRO A 154 -2.87 9.31 2.42
C PRO A 154 -4.36 9.40 2.82
N LEU A 155 -4.65 9.75 4.09
CA LEU A 155 -6.01 10.03 4.58
C LEU A 155 -6.30 11.53 4.66
N GLY A 156 -7.49 11.93 4.24
CA GLY A 156 -7.95 13.32 4.18
C GLY A 156 -8.79 13.80 5.38
N HIS A 157 -9.10 12.94 6.33
CA HIS A 157 -9.96 13.29 7.46
C HIS A 157 -9.33 14.23 8.50
N ASN A 158 -8.00 14.30 8.55
CA ASN A 158 -7.27 15.22 9.41
C ASN A 158 -7.02 16.52 8.66
N LEU A 159 -7.75 17.57 9.00
CA LEU A 159 -7.69 18.88 8.31
C LEU A 159 -6.30 19.50 8.36
N LEU A 160 -5.55 19.33 9.46
CA LEU A 160 -4.18 19.83 9.57
C LEU A 160 -3.25 19.11 8.59
N VAL A 161 -3.36 17.78 8.52
CA VAL A 161 -2.59 16.97 7.57
C VAL A 161 -2.97 17.31 6.13
N ALA A 162 -4.26 17.46 5.84
CA ALA A 162 -4.75 17.83 4.52
C ALA A 162 -4.23 19.21 4.09
N ALA A 163 -4.20 20.20 5.01
CA ALA A 163 -3.64 21.53 4.75
C ALA A 163 -2.12 21.48 4.47
N ILE A 164 -1.37 20.70 5.25
CA ILE A 164 0.09 20.53 5.05
C ILE A 164 0.36 19.88 3.68
N ARG A 165 -0.39 18.83 3.32
CA ARG A 165 -0.25 18.18 2.01
C ARG A 165 -0.64 19.12 0.87
N GLY A 166 -1.77 19.81 0.99
CA GLY A 166 -2.20 20.78 -0.02
C GLY A 166 -1.15 21.85 -0.29
N ALA A 167 -0.48 22.36 0.74
CA ALA A 167 0.62 23.30 0.59
C ALA A 167 1.84 22.68 -0.12
N ASN A 168 2.13 21.39 0.12
CA ASN A 168 3.21 20.66 -0.55
C ASN A 168 2.88 20.38 -2.01
N VAL A 169 1.66 19.93 -2.30
CA VAL A 169 1.16 19.73 -3.68
C VAL A 169 1.26 21.01 -4.50
N ALA A 170 0.78 22.14 -3.94
CA ALA A 170 0.87 23.44 -4.62
C ALA A 170 2.33 23.90 -4.86
N ARG A 171 3.25 23.54 -3.96
CA ARG A 171 4.68 23.90 -4.07
C ARG A 171 5.43 23.08 -5.10
N HIS A 172 5.05 21.82 -5.29
CA HIS A 172 5.76 20.86 -6.14
C HIS A 172 5.01 20.51 -7.43
N GLU A 173 3.87 21.19 -7.70
CA GLU A 173 3.02 20.95 -8.88
C GLU A 173 2.58 19.48 -9.05
N LEU A 174 2.41 18.76 -7.94
CA LEU A 174 1.97 17.36 -7.92
C LEU A 174 0.44 17.31 -8.11
N LEU A 175 -0.03 17.43 -9.35
CA LEU A 175 -1.44 17.59 -9.69
C LEU A 175 -2.30 16.34 -9.47
N ASP A 176 -1.69 15.16 -9.38
CA ASP A 176 -2.41 13.86 -9.31
C ASP A 176 -2.53 13.27 -7.90
N GLU A 177 -2.07 13.95 -6.86
CA GLU A 177 -2.13 13.43 -5.50
C GLU A 177 -3.43 13.84 -4.80
N SER A 178 -4.34 12.89 -4.57
CA SER A 178 -5.55 13.09 -3.81
C SER A 178 -5.48 12.45 -2.43
N ASN A 179 -6.06 13.11 -1.41
CA ASN A 179 -6.29 12.45 -0.13
C ASN A 179 -7.47 11.49 -0.26
N LEU A 180 -7.35 10.32 0.38
CA LEU A 180 -8.40 9.32 0.41
C LEU A 180 -9.31 9.47 1.64
N PHE A 181 -10.55 9.02 1.49
CA PHE A 181 -11.57 9.05 2.53
C PHE A 181 -12.16 7.66 2.75
N PHE A 182 -12.63 7.36 3.95
CA PHE A 182 -13.21 6.05 4.26
C PHE A 182 -14.38 5.67 3.36
N SER A 183 -15.17 6.64 2.89
CA SER A 183 -16.25 6.41 1.92
C SER A 183 -15.77 5.80 0.60
N GLN A 184 -14.55 6.13 0.16
CA GLN A 184 -13.95 5.53 -1.03
C GLN A 184 -13.60 4.06 -0.80
N PHE A 185 -13.09 3.71 0.38
CA PHE A 185 -12.84 2.30 0.75
C PHE A 185 -14.14 1.52 0.90
N GLU A 186 -15.20 2.15 1.42
CA GLU A 186 -16.55 1.57 1.47
C GLU A 186 -17.08 1.28 0.06
N SER A 187 -16.86 2.19 -0.90
CA SER A 187 -17.25 2.00 -2.31
C SER A 187 -16.49 0.84 -2.95
N ILE A 188 -15.17 0.76 -2.77
CA ILE A 188 -14.37 -0.38 -3.25
C ILE A 188 -14.88 -1.67 -2.64
N CYS A 189 -15.13 -1.69 -1.34
CA CYS A 189 -15.61 -2.86 -0.64
C CYS A 189 -16.98 -3.32 -1.16
N ALA A 190 -17.90 -2.38 -1.41
CA ALA A 190 -19.23 -2.64 -1.92
C ALA A 190 -19.25 -3.21 -3.35
N ALA A 191 -18.16 -3.05 -4.11
CA ALA A 191 -18.04 -3.60 -5.46
C ALA A 191 -18.00 -5.14 -5.50
N GLY A 192 -17.76 -5.82 -4.34
CA GLY A 192 -17.80 -7.28 -4.26
C GLY A 192 -16.77 -7.91 -3.33
N PHE A 193 -16.04 -7.12 -2.55
CA PHE A 193 -15.16 -7.67 -1.52
C PHE A 193 -15.94 -8.08 -0.28
N SER A 194 -15.56 -9.21 0.33
CA SER A 194 -16.21 -9.77 1.53
C SER A 194 -15.77 -9.07 2.81
N LYS A 195 -14.55 -8.52 2.84
CA LYS A 195 -13.98 -7.81 4.00
C LYS A 195 -13.16 -6.62 3.52
N CYS A 196 -13.19 -5.52 4.30
CA CYS A 196 -12.27 -4.40 4.20
C CYS A 196 -11.75 -4.03 5.59
N GLU A 197 -10.44 -4.00 5.73
CA GLU A 197 -9.72 -3.56 6.93
C GLU A 197 -8.85 -2.35 6.57
N VAL A 198 -8.93 -1.28 7.38
CA VAL A 198 -8.13 -0.07 7.22
C VAL A 198 -7.23 0.07 8.45
N GLN A 199 -5.95 -0.12 8.25
CA GLN A 199 -4.92 0.04 9.29
C GLN A 199 -4.43 1.48 9.30
N VAL A 200 -4.68 2.21 10.37
CA VAL A 200 -4.43 3.67 10.46
C VAL A 200 -3.18 3.98 11.28
N PHE A 201 -2.44 4.98 10.81
CA PHE A 201 -1.15 5.43 11.37
C PHE A 201 -1.03 6.94 11.41
N ASN A 202 -0.05 7.43 12.16
CA ASN A 202 0.45 8.80 12.13
C ASN A 202 -0.60 9.88 12.48
N LEU A 203 -1.10 9.89 13.73
CA LEU A 203 -1.96 10.98 14.21
C LEU A 203 -1.18 12.28 14.39
N LEU A 204 -0.09 12.25 15.18
CA LEU A 204 0.80 13.37 15.48
C LEU A 204 2.10 13.29 14.66
N GLY A 205 2.46 12.08 14.22
CA GLY A 205 3.72 11.82 13.52
C GLY A 205 3.84 12.57 12.19
N TYR A 206 2.77 12.70 11.42
CA TYR A 206 2.80 13.42 10.15
C TYR A 206 2.97 14.93 10.33
N PRO A 207 2.19 15.63 11.16
CA PRO A 207 2.44 17.04 11.46
C PRO A 207 3.85 17.30 12.02
N ALA A 208 4.36 16.42 12.87
CA ALA A 208 5.69 16.55 13.43
C ALA A 208 6.80 16.52 12.37
N LYS A 209 6.66 15.71 11.33
CA LYS A 209 7.59 15.67 10.18
C LYS A 209 7.68 17.01 9.45
N ALA A 210 6.55 17.72 9.30
CA ALA A 210 6.51 18.99 8.62
C ALA A 210 7.40 20.06 9.32
N PHE A 211 7.62 19.90 10.62
CA PHE A 211 8.43 20.84 11.40
C PHE A 211 9.89 20.40 11.54
N SER A 212 10.26 19.15 11.30
CA SER A 212 11.66 18.72 11.36
C SER A 212 11.94 17.33 10.78
N ASN A 213 12.68 17.28 9.68
CA ASN A 213 13.25 16.05 9.14
C ASN A 213 14.47 15.51 9.95
N LYS A 214 14.93 16.21 10.98
CA LYS A 214 16.19 15.91 11.71
C LYS A 214 16.01 15.11 13.00
N PHE A 215 14.78 14.81 13.45
CA PHE A 215 14.55 14.23 14.78
C PHE A 215 14.13 12.76 14.72
N THR A 216 15.05 11.85 14.39
CA THR A 216 14.80 10.40 14.48
C THR A 216 14.42 9.94 15.90
N ILE A 217 15.06 10.46 16.93
CA ILE A 217 14.78 10.09 18.34
C ILE A 217 13.37 10.52 18.78
N ILE A 218 12.92 11.71 18.32
CA ILE A 218 11.57 12.21 18.63
C ILE A 218 10.51 11.40 17.87
N SER A 219 10.85 10.85 16.71
CA SER A 219 9.89 10.08 15.89
C SER A 219 9.38 8.83 16.61
N ASP A 220 10.24 8.08 17.28
CA ASP A 220 9.86 6.87 18.01
C ASP A 220 8.98 7.17 19.24
N ALA A 221 9.27 8.25 19.93
CA ALA A 221 8.46 8.72 21.04
C ALA A 221 7.06 9.14 20.56
N ILE A 222 6.98 9.89 19.45
CA ILE A 222 5.69 10.31 18.85
C ILE A 222 4.90 9.10 18.37
N GLN A 223 5.52 8.12 17.71
CA GLN A 223 4.85 6.90 17.29
C GLN A 223 4.33 6.07 18.46
N SER A 224 5.12 5.98 19.54
CA SER A 224 4.67 5.34 20.79
C SER A 224 3.46 6.07 21.38
N LEU A 225 3.46 7.41 21.34
CA LEU A 225 2.32 8.22 21.79
C LEU A 225 1.11 8.02 20.88
N ASP A 226 1.27 8.07 19.57
CA ASP A 226 0.20 7.80 18.61
C ASP A 226 -0.45 6.44 18.86
N SER A 227 0.37 5.40 19.05
CA SER A 227 -0.10 4.05 19.35
C SER A 227 -0.86 3.96 20.68
N ARG A 228 -0.45 4.70 21.70
CA ARG A 228 -1.16 4.78 22.99
C ARG A 228 -2.48 5.53 22.85
N LEU A 229 -2.49 6.64 22.10
CA LEU A 229 -3.71 7.43 21.85
C LEU A 229 -4.74 6.64 21.06
N PHE A 230 -4.36 5.95 19.99
CA PHE A 230 -5.26 5.12 19.21
C PHE A 230 -5.86 3.97 20.04
N ARG A 231 -5.06 3.32 20.89
CA ARG A 231 -5.55 2.25 21.79
C ARG A 231 -6.51 2.78 22.86
N LYS A 232 -6.19 3.94 23.45
CA LYS A 232 -7.02 4.52 24.52
C LYS A 232 -8.28 5.19 23.98
N PHE A 233 -8.20 5.78 22.79
CA PHE A 233 -9.26 6.55 22.15
C PHE A 233 -9.45 6.11 20.70
N PRO A 234 -10.11 4.96 20.44
CA PRO A 234 -10.26 4.42 19.07
C PRO A 234 -10.94 5.37 18.07
N LYS A 235 -11.76 6.33 18.56
CA LYS A 235 -12.37 7.36 17.71
C LYS A 235 -11.34 8.27 17.02
N LEU A 236 -10.10 8.36 17.54
CA LEU A 236 -9.03 9.13 16.93
C LEU A 236 -8.45 8.46 15.66
N LEU A 237 -8.71 7.17 15.44
CA LEU A 237 -8.29 6.48 14.22
C LEU A 237 -8.75 7.21 12.95
N ARG A 238 -9.92 7.80 12.97
CA ARG A 238 -10.44 8.57 11.82
C ARG A 238 -9.59 9.79 11.43
N TYR A 239 -8.70 10.24 12.30
CA TYR A 239 -7.84 11.41 12.08
C TYR A 239 -6.37 11.04 11.84
N GLY A 240 -6.05 9.78 11.63
CA GLY A 240 -4.70 9.40 11.19
C GLY A 240 -4.36 9.99 9.82
N ALA A 241 -3.08 10.13 9.57
CA ALA A 241 -2.60 10.76 8.33
C ALA A 241 -2.44 9.77 7.18
N ASN A 242 -2.12 8.52 7.49
CA ASN A 242 -1.83 7.48 6.52
C ASN A 242 -2.52 6.17 6.90
N CYS A 243 -2.73 5.32 5.91
CA CYS A 243 -3.26 3.98 6.15
C CYS A 243 -2.66 2.93 5.21
N ASN A 244 -2.81 1.67 5.61
CA ASN A 244 -2.82 0.52 4.71
C ASN A 244 -4.27 0.05 4.60
N VAL A 245 -4.66 -0.45 3.43
CA VAL A 245 -6.02 -0.93 3.20
C VAL A 245 -5.96 -2.35 2.64
N ILE A 246 -6.69 -3.25 3.28
CA ILE A 246 -6.72 -4.66 2.95
C ILE A 246 -8.15 -5.06 2.60
N PHE A 247 -8.34 -5.56 1.39
CA PHE A 247 -9.60 -6.13 0.95
C PHE A 247 -9.45 -7.63 0.74
N THR A 248 -10.49 -8.39 1.03
CA THR A 248 -10.57 -9.83 0.75
C THR A 248 -11.77 -10.07 -0.18
N LYS A 249 -11.55 -10.80 -1.28
CA LYS A 249 -12.61 -11.23 -2.20
C LYS A 249 -13.42 -12.39 -1.64
#